data_dee9b7eaf472691200eb5dd446ccae61
#
_entry.id   dee9b7eaf472691200eb5dd446ccae61
#
_cell.length_a   1.000
_cell.length_b   1.000
_cell.length_c   1.000
_cell.angle_alpha   90.00
_cell.angle_beta   90.00
_cell.angle_gamma   90.00
#
_symmetry.space_group_name_H-M   'P 1'
#
loop_
_entity.id
_entity.type
_entity.pdbx_description
1 polymer ?
#
loop_
_entity_poly.entity_id
_entity_poly.type
_entity_poly.pdbx_seq_one_letter_code
_entity_poly.pdbx_strand_id
1 'polypeptide(L)'
;MRPYYKDGSAQALAEQTLALAAHLDPEATVPVVFFSTELDGTGEITLTDHENKIDDLHASLGRMGRTSYHAAVEAVLARHDKETPGTPALVVFQTDGAPDAKTPATQSLTDAAKTHPTVFFSFVAFGDPENKAFDYLRKLKTPNTSHFLAGETPRELTDKQLYDGVLANWRP
;
A
#
# COMPACT_ATOMS: atom_id res chain seq x y z
N MET A 1 0.61 -12.82 3.32
CA MET A 1 0.10 -12.35 1.98
C MET A 1 -0.31 -13.44 1.00
N ARG A 2 0.31 -14.62 0.98
CA ARG A 2 -0.04 -15.69 -0.01
C ARG A 2 -1.54 -15.99 -0.14
N PRO A 3 -2.34 -16.10 0.93
CA PRO A 3 -3.78 -16.33 0.79
C PRO A 3 -4.48 -15.22 0.01
N TYR A 4 -4.10 -13.96 0.23
CA TYR A 4 -4.71 -12.77 -0.36
C TYR A 4 -4.32 -12.51 -1.82
N TYR A 5 -3.21 -13.07 -2.28
CA TYR A 5 -2.95 -13.18 -3.72
C TYR A 5 -3.81 -14.29 -4.33
N LYS A 6 -3.87 -15.44 -3.67
CA LYS A 6 -4.60 -16.61 -4.19
C LYS A 6 -6.10 -16.41 -4.30
N ASP A 7 -6.72 -15.66 -3.38
CA ASP A 7 -8.15 -15.38 -3.37
C ASP A 7 -8.54 -14.13 -4.17
N GLY A 8 -7.56 -13.41 -4.75
CA GLY A 8 -7.74 -12.20 -5.52
C GLY A 8 -7.94 -10.93 -4.70
N SER A 9 -7.73 -10.96 -3.38
CA SER A 9 -7.89 -9.76 -2.53
C SER A 9 -6.89 -8.66 -2.88
N ALA A 10 -5.64 -9.01 -3.18
CA ALA A 10 -4.62 -8.06 -3.57
C ALA A 10 -4.95 -7.41 -4.93
N GLN A 11 -5.41 -8.18 -5.89
CA GLN A 11 -5.89 -7.69 -7.19
C GLN A 11 -7.07 -6.73 -7.02
N ALA A 12 -8.07 -7.11 -6.22
CA ALA A 12 -9.25 -6.28 -5.97
C ALA A 12 -8.88 -4.92 -5.35
N LEU A 13 -7.98 -4.90 -4.35
CA LEU A 13 -7.51 -3.65 -3.74
C LEU A 13 -6.80 -2.74 -4.76
N ALA A 14 -5.99 -3.32 -5.64
CA ALA A 14 -5.31 -2.57 -6.69
C ALA A 14 -6.31 -1.96 -7.69
N GLU A 15 -7.33 -2.69 -8.11
CA GLU A 15 -8.39 -2.19 -8.99
C GLU A 15 -9.24 -1.11 -8.31
N GLN A 16 -9.54 -1.25 -7.02
CA GLN A 16 -10.22 -0.20 -6.25
C GLN A 16 -9.35 1.05 -6.11
N THR A 17 -8.03 0.89 -5.94
CA THR A 17 -7.09 2.01 -5.94
C THR A 17 -7.04 2.70 -7.32
N LEU A 18 -7.04 1.94 -8.40
CA LEU A 18 -7.11 2.48 -9.76
C LEU A 18 -8.43 3.23 -10.02
N ALA A 19 -9.56 2.69 -9.57
CA ALA A 19 -10.85 3.37 -9.68
C ALA A 19 -10.86 4.70 -8.91
N LEU A 20 -10.26 4.74 -7.73
CA LEU A 20 -10.08 5.98 -6.97
C LEU A 20 -9.20 6.98 -7.73
N ALA A 21 -8.09 6.54 -8.29
CA ALA A 21 -7.19 7.38 -9.09
C ALA A 21 -7.87 7.95 -10.34
N ALA A 22 -8.75 7.20 -10.97
CA ALA A 22 -9.51 7.63 -12.16
C ALA A 22 -10.48 8.79 -11.89
N HIS A 23 -10.88 9.02 -10.63
CA HIS A 23 -11.63 10.21 -10.26
C HIS A 23 -10.78 11.49 -10.26
N LEU A 24 -9.45 11.35 -10.17
CA LEU A 24 -8.51 12.46 -10.17
C LEU A 24 -7.90 12.70 -11.56
N ASP A 25 -7.72 11.64 -12.33
CA ASP A 25 -7.12 11.66 -13.66
C ASP A 25 -7.82 10.63 -14.57
N PRO A 26 -8.43 11.07 -15.70
CA PRO A 26 -9.06 10.15 -16.66
C PRO A 26 -8.11 9.13 -17.29
N GLU A 27 -6.81 9.43 -17.33
CA GLU A 27 -5.75 8.55 -17.81
C GLU A 27 -4.96 7.92 -16.66
N ALA A 28 -5.65 7.63 -15.55
CA ALA A 28 -5.04 7.16 -14.32
C ALA A 28 -4.10 5.97 -14.55
N THR A 29 -2.89 6.12 -14.03
CA THR A 29 -1.88 5.07 -13.91
C THR A 29 -1.51 4.95 -12.44
N VAL A 30 -1.62 3.75 -11.88
CA VAL A 30 -1.22 3.47 -10.51
C VAL A 30 0.07 2.65 -10.51
N PRO A 31 1.18 3.24 -10.08
CA PRO A 31 2.42 2.50 -9.85
C PRO A 31 2.26 1.47 -8.74
N VAL A 32 2.85 0.30 -8.93
CA VAL A 32 2.79 -0.81 -7.96
C VAL A 32 4.20 -1.20 -7.55
N VAL A 33 4.40 -1.37 -6.26
CA VAL A 33 5.65 -1.83 -5.66
C VAL A 33 5.38 -3.12 -4.89
N PHE A 34 6.10 -4.18 -5.23
CA PHE A 34 6.12 -5.43 -4.49
C PHE A 34 7.37 -5.48 -3.61
N PHE A 35 7.18 -5.81 -2.36
CA PHE A 35 8.27 -5.89 -1.40
C PHE A 35 8.14 -7.11 -0.47
N SER A 36 9.26 -7.57 0.02
CA SER A 36 9.35 -8.56 1.09
C SER A 36 10.53 -8.21 2.02
N THR A 37 11.63 -8.93 1.95
CA THR A 37 12.88 -8.57 2.64
C THR A 37 13.48 -7.28 2.08
N GLU A 38 13.28 -7.06 0.79
CA GLU A 38 13.70 -5.89 0.03
C GLU A 38 12.65 -5.59 -1.06
N LEU A 39 12.99 -4.76 -2.03
CA LEU A 39 12.16 -4.55 -3.21
C LEU A 39 12.20 -5.81 -4.09
N ASP A 40 11.05 -6.45 -4.31
CA ASP A 40 10.94 -7.65 -5.14
C ASP A 40 10.65 -7.32 -6.61
N GLY A 41 9.89 -6.26 -6.87
CA GLY A 41 9.56 -5.82 -8.20
C GLY A 41 8.63 -4.62 -8.23
N THR A 42 8.47 -4.06 -9.41
CA THR A 42 7.59 -2.94 -9.67
C THR A 42 6.75 -3.18 -10.91
N GLY A 43 5.63 -2.49 -11.01
CA GLY A 43 4.77 -2.50 -12.18
C GLY A 43 3.82 -1.33 -12.17
N GLU A 44 2.84 -1.38 -13.03
CA GLU A 44 1.79 -0.37 -13.15
C GLU A 44 0.47 -1.05 -13.51
N ILE A 45 -0.63 -0.47 -13.05
CA ILE A 45 -1.97 -0.79 -13.52
C ILE A 45 -2.61 0.46 -14.13
N THR A 46 -3.33 0.26 -15.21
CA THR A 46 -4.03 1.33 -15.94
C THR A 46 -5.45 0.90 -16.27
N LEU A 47 -6.30 1.83 -16.69
CA LEU A 47 -7.69 1.52 -17.06
C LEU A 47 -7.79 0.52 -18.23
N THR A 48 -6.76 0.38 -19.05
CA THR A 48 -6.69 -0.55 -20.18
C THR A 48 -5.86 -1.80 -19.91
N ASP A 49 -5.11 -1.85 -18.80
CA ASP A 49 -4.24 -2.97 -18.42
C ASP A 49 -4.28 -3.14 -16.88
N HIS A 50 -5.36 -3.69 -16.35
CA HIS A 50 -5.54 -3.95 -14.93
C HIS A 50 -5.99 -5.37 -14.61
N GLU A 51 -6.71 -6.05 -15.51
CA GLU A 51 -7.25 -7.38 -15.26
C GLU A 51 -6.13 -8.37 -14.97
N ASN A 52 -6.22 -9.04 -13.83
CA ASN A 52 -5.23 -10.01 -13.32
C ASN A 52 -3.79 -9.48 -13.22
N LYS A 53 -3.58 -8.19 -13.40
CA LYS A 53 -2.24 -7.59 -13.52
C LYS A 53 -1.39 -7.78 -12.25
N ILE A 54 -2.00 -7.66 -11.08
CA ILE A 54 -1.30 -7.89 -9.80
C ILE A 54 -0.91 -9.35 -9.66
N ASP A 55 -1.80 -10.26 -10.01
CA ASP A 55 -1.54 -11.70 -9.91
C ASP A 55 -0.45 -12.14 -10.89
N ASP A 56 -0.47 -11.63 -12.13
CA ASP A 56 0.53 -11.90 -13.15
C ASP A 56 1.90 -11.34 -12.77
N LEU A 57 1.95 -10.09 -12.27
CA LEU A 57 3.19 -9.49 -11.77
C LEU A 57 3.74 -10.29 -10.59
N HIS A 58 2.89 -10.61 -9.61
CA HIS A 58 3.29 -11.40 -8.45
C HIS A 58 3.80 -12.80 -8.85
N ALA A 59 3.17 -13.46 -9.82
CA ALA A 59 3.60 -14.76 -10.32
C ALA A 59 4.96 -14.73 -11.01
N SER A 60 5.35 -13.57 -11.57
CA SER A 60 6.66 -13.38 -12.18
C SER A 60 7.80 -13.15 -11.18
N LEU A 61 7.45 -12.81 -9.93
CA LEU A 61 8.41 -12.58 -8.86
C LEU A 61 8.89 -13.90 -8.26
N GLY A 62 10.09 -13.89 -7.72
CA GLY A 62 10.65 -15.03 -7.01
C GLY A 62 9.97 -15.29 -5.66
N ARG A 63 10.60 -16.08 -4.83
CA ARG A 63 10.12 -16.36 -3.48
C ARG A 63 10.23 -15.11 -2.60
N MET A 64 9.08 -14.55 -2.23
CA MET A 64 9.01 -13.43 -1.30
C MET A 64 9.36 -13.88 0.13
N GLY A 65 10.13 -13.04 0.83
CA GLY A 65 10.66 -13.34 2.15
C GLY A 65 9.86 -12.67 3.26
N ARG A 66 10.52 -11.75 3.96
CA ARG A 66 10.03 -11.04 5.15
C ARG A 66 9.20 -9.81 4.80
N THR A 67 9.02 -8.89 5.78
CA THR A 67 8.14 -7.71 5.65
C THR A 67 8.91 -6.44 6.00
N SER A 68 9.70 -5.94 5.05
CA SER A 68 10.51 -4.74 5.22
C SER A 68 9.79 -3.49 4.76
N TYR A 69 9.02 -2.83 5.65
CA TYR A 69 8.30 -1.61 5.32
C TYR A 69 9.21 -0.49 4.80
N HIS A 70 10.40 -0.33 5.40
CA HIS A 70 11.33 0.71 4.97
C HIS A 70 11.76 0.56 3.51
N ALA A 71 11.97 -0.67 3.02
CA ALA A 71 12.30 -0.91 1.62
C ALA A 71 11.19 -0.45 0.67
N ALA A 72 9.93 -0.71 1.04
CA ALA A 72 8.78 -0.25 0.28
C ALA A 72 8.63 1.27 0.31
N VAL A 73 8.78 1.90 1.48
CA VAL A 73 8.73 3.35 1.63
C VAL A 73 9.80 4.03 0.76
N GLU A 74 11.04 3.58 0.84
CA GLU A 74 12.15 4.12 0.04
C GLU A 74 11.90 3.99 -1.46
N ALA A 75 11.42 2.83 -1.91
CA ALA A 75 11.12 2.60 -3.34
C ALA A 75 10.01 3.52 -3.85
N VAL A 76 8.94 3.71 -3.07
CA VAL A 76 7.83 4.61 -3.41
C VAL A 76 8.31 6.06 -3.49
N LEU A 77 9.07 6.52 -2.50
CA LEU A 77 9.57 7.90 -2.48
C LEU A 77 10.54 8.17 -3.63
N ALA A 78 11.46 7.24 -3.92
CA ALA A 78 12.39 7.36 -5.05
C ALA A 78 11.66 7.48 -6.40
N ARG A 79 10.57 6.73 -6.57
CA ARG A 79 9.73 6.83 -7.76
C ARG A 79 8.99 8.17 -7.81
N HIS A 80 8.41 8.60 -6.70
CA HIS A 80 7.70 9.87 -6.58
C HIS A 80 8.61 11.06 -6.93
N ASP A 81 9.83 11.09 -6.40
CA ASP A 81 10.81 12.11 -6.70
C ASP A 81 11.20 12.18 -8.19
N LYS A 82 11.21 11.03 -8.84
CA LYS A 82 11.54 10.93 -10.26
C LYS A 82 10.40 11.37 -11.17
N GLU A 83 9.17 11.01 -10.85
CA GLU A 83 8.03 11.13 -11.77
C GLU A 83 7.13 12.32 -11.47
N THR A 84 6.90 12.61 -10.18
CA THR A 84 5.94 13.64 -9.73
C THR A 84 6.42 14.39 -8.50
N PRO A 85 7.64 14.96 -8.51
CA PRO A 85 8.22 15.56 -7.31
C PRO A 85 7.35 16.68 -6.75
N GLY A 86 7.12 16.63 -5.43
CA GLY A 86 6.39 17.65 -4.69
C GLY A 86 4.87 17.64 -4.87
N THR A 87 4.31 16.76 -5.72
CA THR A 87 2.86 16.66 -5.86
C THR A 87 2.25 15.88 -4.69
N PRO A 88 1.00 16.17 -4.27
CA PRO A 88 0.31 15.35 -3.29
C PRO A 88 0.15 13.91 -3.81
N ALA A 89 0.47 12.93 -2.96
CA ALA A 89 0.36 11.52 -3.30
C ALA A 89 -0.23 10.71 -2.14
N LEU A 90 -1.20 9.86 -2.45
CA LEU A 90 -1.73 8.85 -1.55
C LEU A 90 -1.12 7.50 -1.88
N VAL A 91 -0.42 6.92 -0.93
CA VAL A 91 0.13 5.56 -1.03
C VAL A 91 -0.81 4.60 -0.30
N VAL A 92 -1.42 3.69 -1.03
CA VAL A 92 -2.17 2.57 -0.44
C VAL A 92 -1.18 1.46 -0.13
N PHE A 93 -0.83 1.32 1.14
CA PHE A 93 0.18 0.38 1.62
C PHE A 93 -0.49 -0.87 2.18
N GLN A 94 -0.50 -1.95 1.39
CA GLN A 94 -1.13 -3.19 1.79
C GLN A 94 -0.15 -4.08 2.57
N THR A 95 -0.64 -4.67 3.67
CA THR A 95 0.14 -5.58 4.52
C THR A 95 -0.77 -6.60 5.21
N ASP A 96 -0.21 -7.74 5.62
CA ASP A 96 -0.87 -8.74 6.48
C ASP A 96 -0.13 -8.96 7.81
N GLY A 97 0.83 -8.09 8.14
CA GLY A 97 1.62 -8.22 9.36
C GLY A 97 2.42 -7.00 9.76
N ALA A 98 3.13 -7.12 10.87
CA ALA A 98 4.06 -6.11 11.35
C ALA A 98 5.34 -6.08 10.51
N PRO A 99 6.07 -4.94 10.48
CA PRO A 99 7.40 -4.93 9.89
C PRO A 99 8.36 -5.80 10.72
N ASP A 100 9.25 -6.52 10.05
CA ASP A 100 10.28 -7.34 10.70
C ASP A 100 11.20 -6.48 11.56
N ALA A 101 11.56 -5.30 11.06
CA ALA A 101 12.39 -4.32 11.73
C ALA A 101 11.59 -3.04 12.00
N LYS A 102 11.04 -2.91 13.21
CA LYS A 102 10.15 -1.80 13.59
C LYS A 102 10.86 -0.45 13.61
N THR A 103 12.11 -0.41 14.06
CA THR A 103 12.88 0.84 14.13
C THR A 103 13.16 1.43 12.74
N PRO A 104 13.73 0.70 11.77
CA PRO A 104 13.86 1.21 10.40
C PRO A 104 12.52 1.59 9.76
N ALA A 105 11.47 0.81 9.97
CA ALA A 105 10.14 1.12 9.45
C ALA A 105 9.60 2.47 9.98
N THR A 106 9.68 2.68 11.28
CA THR A 106 9.25 3.94 11.92
C THR A 106 10.14 5.11 11.48
N GLN A 107 11.45 4.90 11.38
CA GLN A 107 12.39 5.93 10.96
C GLN A 107 12.12 6.38 9.52
N SER A 108 11.94 5.45 8.58
CA SER A 108 11.65 5.78 7.18
C SER A 108 10.36 6.58 7.02
N LEU A 109 9.30 6.23 7.75
CA LEU A 109 8.03 6.98 7.74
C LEU A 109 8.16 8.36 8.40
N THR A 110 8.93 8.46 9.49
CA THR A 110 9.20 9.74 10.17
C THR A 110 10.03 10.68 9.28
N ASP A 111 11.01 10.16 8.58
CA ASP A 111 11.84 10.92 7.65
C ASP A 111 11.03 11.34 6.42
N ALA A 112 10.18 10.44 5.90
CA ALA A 112 9.25 10.76 4.82
C ALA A 112 8.32 11.92 5.19
N ALA A 113 7.80 11.97 6.42
CA ALA A 113 6.97 13.07 6.89
C ALA A 113 7.66 14.43 6.85
N LYS A 114 9.00 14.46 6.97
CA LYS A 114 9.80 15.68 6.92
C LYS A 114 10.24 16.05 5.52
N THR A 115 10.66 15.05 4.74
CA THR A 115 11.25 15.26 3.41
C THR A 115 10.20 15.28 2.30
N HIS A 116 9.09 14.56 2.48
CA HIS A 116 7.99 14.43 1.52
C HIS A 116 6.63 14.68 2.20
N PRO A 117 6.40 15.90 2.71
CA PRO A 117 5.20 16.21 3.52
C PRO A 117 3.89 16.07 2.74
N THR A 118 3.95 16.02 1.42
CA THR A 118 2.79 15.82 0.52
C THR A 118 2.48 14.34 0.24
N VAL A 119 3.33 13.41 0.69
CA VAL A 119 3.11 11.96 0.51
C VAL A 119 2.52 11.36 1.78
N PHE A 120 1.35 10.75 1.64
CA PHE A 120 0.61 10.14 2.73
C PHE A 120 0.51 8.62 2.54
N PHE A 121 0.76 7.85 3.60
CA PHE A 121 0.69 6.39 3.61
C PHE A 121 -0.56 5.91 4.34
N SER A 122 -1.51 5.37 3.60
CA SER A 122 -2.70 4.70 4.15
C SER A 122 -2.45 3.19 4.16
N PHE A 123 -2.22 2.64 5.35
CA PHE A 123 -2.02 1.21 5.53
C PHE A 123 -3.35 0.47 5.50
N VAL A 124 -3.46 -0.53 4.62
CA VAL A 124 -4.60 -1.44 4.54
C VAL A 124 -4.15 -2.82 5.00
N ALA A 125 -4.60 -3.21 6.19
CA ALA A 125 -4.19 -4.44 6.84
C ALA A 125 -5.21 -5.56 6.58
N PHE A 126 -4.76 -6.63 5.96
CA PHE A 126 -5.53 -7.86 5.71
C PHE A 126 -5.22 -8.88 6.80
N GLY A 127 -6.24 -9.42 7.43
CA GLY A 127 -6.13 -10.42 8.48
C GLY A 127 -7.06 -10.14 9.67
N ASP A 128 -7.01 -11.02 10.66
CA ASP A 128 -7.77 -10.86 11.89
C ASP A 128 -7.47 -9.50 12.55
N PRO A 129 -8.47 -8.63 12.72
CA PRO A 129 -8.29 -7.33 13.35
C PRO A 129 -7.68 -7.38 14.76
N GLU A 130 -7.89 -8.48 15.49
CA GLU A 130 -7.35 -8.68 16.85
C GLU A 130 -5.90 -9.17 16.84
N ASN A 131 -5.33 -9.43 15.67
CA ASN A 131 -3.94 -9.90 15.57
C ASN A 131 -2.97 -8.85 16.15
N LYS A 132 -2.13 -9.28 17.08
CA LYS A 132 -1.09 -8.44 17.71
C LYS A 132 -0.05 -7.91 16.72
N ALA A 133 0.09 -8.51 15.56
CA ALA A 133 0.94 -8.00 14.50
C ALA A 133 0.54 -6.56 14.09
N PHE A 134 -0.75 -6.23 14.17
CA PHE A 134 -1.27 -4.89 13.85
C PHE A 134 -1.12 -3.86 14.99
N ASP A 135 -0.61 -4.25 16.16
CA ASP A 135 -0.28 -3.31 17.24
C ASP A 135 0.77 -2.28 16.79
N TYR A 136 1.64 -2.64 15.86
CA TYR A 136 2.57 -1.69 15.26
C TYR A 136 1.83 -0.53 14.58
N LEU A 137 0.86 -0.84 13.74
CA LEU A 137 0.05 0.18 13.04
C LEU A 137 -0.79 1.00 14.01
N ARG A 138 -1.40 0.37 15.02
CA ARG A 138 -2.20 1.07 16.05
C ARG A 138 -1.36 2.07 16.87
N LYS A 139 -0.08 1.76 17.08
CA LYS A 139 0.87 2.58 17.86
C LYS A 139 1.64 3.59 17.01
N LEU A 140 1.58 3.48 15.71
CA LEU A 140 2.25 4.41 14.80
C LEU A 140 1.62 5.81 14.89
N LYS A 141 2.44 6.83 15.15
CA LYS A 141 2.00 8.21 15.40
C LYS A 141 2.61 9.24 14.44
N THR A 142 3.10 8.79 13.31
CA THR A 142 3.63 9.69 12.28
C THR A 142 2.48 10.46 11.61
N PRO A 143 2.64 11.76 11.32
CA PRO A 143 1.55 12.61 10.82
C PRO A 143 1.09 12.26 9.40
N ASN A 144 1.93 11.58 8.66
CA ASN A 144 1.71 11.18 7.26
C ASN A 144 1.20 9.75 7.11
N THR A 145 0.65 9.15 8.17
CA THR A 145 0.19 7.77 8.16
C THR A 145 -1.20 7.61 8.76
N SER A 146 -1.95 6.67 8.24
CA SER A 146 -3.16 6.12 8.83
C SER A 146 -3.20 4.60 8.62
N HIS A 147 -4.12 3.92 9.28
CA HIS A 147 -4.34 2.50 9.04
C HIS A 147 -5.83 2.17 9.03
N PHE A 148 -6.17 1.19 8.22
CA PHE A 148 -7.49 0.58 8.11
C PHE A 148 -7.35 -0.94 8.21
N LEU A 149 -8.04 -1.54 9.19
CA LEU A 149 -8.06 -3.00 9.37
C LEU A 149 -9.18 -3.58 8.52
N ALA A 150 -8.82 -4.12 7.36
CA ALA A 150 -9.77 -4.59 6.35
C ALA A 150 -10.35 -5.98 6.65
N GLY A 151 -9.86 -6.66 7.71
CA GLY A 151 -10.34 -7.97 8.12
C GLY A 151 -9.76 -9.14 7.32
N GLU A 152 -10.27 -10.33 7.60
CA GLU A 152 -9.81 -11.57 6.98
C GLU A 152 -10.42 -11.83 5.59
N THR A 153 -11.53 -11.16 5.28
CA THR A 153 -12.27 -11.27 4.01
C THR A 153 -12.39 -9.91 3.32
N PRO A 154 -11.26 -9.28 2.93
CA PRO A 154 -11.27 -7.91 2.40
C PRO A 154 -12.10 -7.76 1.12
N ARG A 155 -12.32 -8.83 0.34
CA ARG A 155 -13.19 -8.81 -0.85
C ARG A 155 -14.67 -8.64 -0.54
N GLU A 156 -15.10 -8.89 0.70
CA GLU A 156 -16.50 -8.71 1.13
C GLU A 156 -16.80 -7.26 1.52
N LEU A 157 -15.78 -6.43 1.67
CA LEU A 157 -15.96 -4.99 1.89
C LEU A 157 -16.58 -4.34 0.66
N THR A 158 -17.54 -3.44 0.88
CA THR A 158 -18.01 -2.56 -0.18
C THR A 158 -16.95 -1.51 -0.50
N ASP A 159 -16.97 -0.97 -1.71
CA ASP A 159 -16.08 0.14 -2.09
C ASP A 159 -16.19 1.31 -1.12
N LYS A 160 -17.42 1.62 -0.67
CA LYS A 160 -17.65 2.67 0.32
C LYS A 160 -16.89 2.41 1.62
N GLN A 161 -16.96 1.19 2.16
CA GLN A 161 -16.27 0.83 3.41
C GLN A 161 -14.76 0.93 3.26
N LEU A 162 -14.22 0.47 2.12
CA LEU A 162 -12.80 0.56 1.84
C LEU A 162 -12.37 2.03 1.72
N TYR A 163 -13.05 2.83 0.91
CA TYR A 163 -12.67 4.22 0.69
C TYR A 163 -12.84 5.08 1.94
N ASP A 164 -13.89 4.87 2.73
CA ASP A 164 -14.05 5.53 4.02
C ASP A 164 -12.83 5.25 4.93
N GLY A 165 -12.32 4.03 4.95
CA GLY A 165 -11.13 3.65 5.72
C GLY A 165 -9.83 4.23 5.16
N VAL A 166 -9.60 4.09 3.87
CA VAL A 166 -8.38 4.54 3.19
C VAL A 166 -8.22 6.06 3.21
N LEU A 167 -9.32 6.78 3.04
CA LEU A 167 -9.34 8.25 2.92
C LEU A 167 -9.58 8.97 4.25
N ALA A 168 -9.82 8.26 5.34
CA ALA A 168 -10.26 8.82 6.63
C ALA A 168 -9.43 10.03 7.09
N ASN A 169 -8.11 9.94 6.98
CA ASN A 169 -7.18 10.95 7.47
C ASN A 169 -6.38 11.66 6.36
N TRP A 170 -6.56 11.26 5.12
CA TRP A 170 -5.85 11.90 4.01
C TRP A 170 -6.54 13.23 3.64
N ARG A 171 -5.72 14.25 3.49
CA ARG A 171 -6.11 15.57 2.98
C ARG A 171 -5.02 16.03 2.03
N PRO A 172 -5.30 16.11 0.71
CA PRO A 172 -4.35 16.55 -0.31
C PRO A 172 -3.95 18.02 -0.15
#